data_1d6bc304ae721948edf0caa73bf5a760
#
_entry.id   1d6bc304ae721948edf0caa73bf5a760
#
_cell.length_a   1.000
_cell.length_b   1.000
_cell.length_c   1.000
_cell.angle_alpha   90.00
_cell.angle_beta   90.00
_cell.angle_gamma   90.00
#
_symmetry.space_group_name_H-M   'P 1'
#
loop_
_entity.id
_entity.type
_entity.pdbx_description
1 polymer ?
#
loop_
_entity_poly.entity_id
_entity_poly.type
_entity_poly.pdbx_seq_one_letter_code
_entity_poly.pdbx_strand_id
1 'polypeptide(L)'
;ERLESYRQASPKLSVEFIDPEKQPKIAQSYGIFRTDTAIFESNGQTIRVTSPSEVELTGALIRISKDAKKRIVFIEGHSELNVEDKDRNGLSAAKEALIRQGYEVGTLSLLKESAVPDKTSVLILAGPRRAVMKDEQARIQAYVEKGGHLLVLADPDTQTGLESLLAHWGLGLGSGVLVDLQDRLAQGDLTALLVRTFTEHEITQDLNSAVL
;
A
#
# COMPACT_ATOMS: atom_id res chain seq x y z
N GLU A 1 15.84 21.98 12.22
CA GLU A 1 14.98 21.56 13.35
C GLU A 1 14.40 20.16 13.18
N ARG A 2 13.69 19.83 12.09
CA ARG A 2 13.03 18.51 11.91
C ARG A 2 13.99 17.32 11.89
N LEU A 3 15.05 17.37 11.10
CA LEU A 3 16.06 16.29 11.06
C LEU A 3 16.75 16.09 12.41
N GLU A 4 16.89 17.15 13.17
CA GLU A 4 17.43 17.10 14.53
C GLU A 4 16.50 16.33 15.49
N SER A 5 15.18 16.49 15.34
CA SER A 5 14.19 15.72 16.11
C SER A 5 14.30 14.23 15.83
N TYR A 6 14.50 13.83 14.58
CA TYR A 6 14.72 12.41 14.22
C TYR A 6 16.03 11.87 14.82
N ARG A 7 17.10 12.66 14.81
CA ARG A 7 18.37 12.27 15.44
C ARG A 7 18.23 12.04 16.94
N GLN A 8 17.45 12.89 17.61
CA GLN A 8 17.17 12.74 19.05
C GLN A 8 16.30 11.50 19.33
N ALA A 9 15.38 11.16 18.42
CA ALA A 9 14.48 10.02 18.57
C ALA A 9 15.16 8.67 18.34
N SER A 10 16.30 8.64 17.60
CA SER A 10 16.98 7.37 17.30
C SER A 10 18.50 7.51 17.27
N PRO A 11 19.24 6.75 18.13
CA PRO A 11 20.70 6.74 18.12
C PRO A 11 21.29 6.08 16.85
N LYS A 12 20.46 5.43 16.04
CA LYS A 12 20.87 4.80 14.76
C LYS A 12 20.92 5.79 13.60
N LEU A 13 20.45 7.04 13.82
CA LEU A 13 20.41 8.07 12.80
C LEU A 13 21.52 9.09 13.01
N SER A 14 22.39 9.25 12.02
CA SER A 14 23.38 10.32 11.94
C SER A 14 22.87 11.40 11.00
N VAL A 15 22.98 12.66 11.36
CA VAL A 15 22.57 13.81 10.53
C VAL A 15 23.76 14.75 10.37
N GLU A 16 24.09 15.08 9.13
CA GLU A 16 25.09 16.05 8.74
C GLU A 16 24.45 17.15 7.91
N PHE A 17 24.79 18.40 8.18
CA PHE A 17 24.35 19.55 7.39
C PHE A 17 25.52 20.03 6.54
N ILE A 18 25.33 19.99 5.22
CA ILE A 18 26.34 20.37 4.23
C ILE A 18 25.90 21.67 3.57
N ASP A 19 26.76 22.67 3.62
CA ASP A 19 26.61 23.91 2.88
C ASP A 19 27.22 23.71 1.47
N PRO A 20 26.42 23.71 0.38
CA PRO A 20 26.92 23.45 -0.95
C PRO A 20 27.95 24.47 -1.44
N GLU A 21 27.89 25.71 -0.93
CA GLU A 21 28.83 26.75 -1.32
C GLU A 21 30.18 26.57 -0.61
N LYS A 22 30.16 26.09 0.64
CA LYS A 22 31.37 25.83 1.42
C LYS A 22 32.01 24.47 1.12
N GLN A 23 31.18 23.49 0.74
CA GLN A 23 31.61 22.12 0.49
C GLN A 23 31.15 21.62 -0.91
N PRO A 24 31.56 22.31 -2.00
CA PRO A 24 31.05 22.02 -3.33
C PRO A 24 31.40 20.61 -3.85
N LYS A 25 32.53 20.04 -3.42
CA LYS A 25 32.93 18.69 -3.82
C LYS A 25 31.96 17.63 -3.28
N ILE A 26 31.49 17.77 -2.04
CA ILE A 26 30.54 16.86 -1.42
C ILE A 26 29.17 17.03 -2.08
N ALA A 27 28.71 18.26 -2.25
CA ALA A 27 27.45 18.52 -2.93
C ALA A 27 27.44 17.93 -4.36
N GLN A 28 28.54 18.08 -5.09
CA GLN A 28 28.69 17.54 -6.44
C GLN A 28 28.71 16.01 -6.48
N SER A 29 29.36 15.33 -5.49
CA SER A 29 29.36 13.86 -5.42
C SER A 29 27.96 13.28 -5.24
N TYR A 30 27.05 14.00 -4.58
CA TYR A 30 25.64 13.67 -4.47
C TYR A 30 24.78 14.23 -5.63
N GLY A 31 25.39 14.92 -6.59
CA GLY A 31 24.67 15.59 -7.68
C GLY A 31 23.67 16.64 -7.18
N ILE A 32 23.99 17.33 -6.10
CA ILE A 32 23.16 18.39 -5.51
C ILE A 32 23.59 19.72 -6.12
N PHE A 33 22.63 20.38 -6.76
CA PHE A 33 22.82 21.71 -7.36
C PHE A 33 21.90 22.77 -6.76
N ARG A 34 21.08 22.40 -5.78
CA ARG A 34 20.07 23.26 -5.13
C ARG A 34 20.08 23.03 -3.63
N THR A 35 19.82 24.09 -2.88
CA THR A 35 19.52 24.03 -1.45
C THR A 35 18.22 23.24 -1.20
N ASP A 36 17.92 22.96 0.04
CA ASP A 36 16.71 22.23 0.48
C ASP A 36 16.59 20.79 -0.10
N THR A 37 17.70 20.09 -0.14
CA THR A 37 17.76 18.68 -0.52
C THR A 37 18.24 17.85 0.66
N ALA A 38 17.50 16.81 1.03
CA ALA A 38 17.93 15.80 2.00
C ALA A 38 18.34 14.51 1.27
N ILE A 39 19.49 13.96 1.67
CA ILE A 39 19.96 12.66 1.20
C ILE A 39 19.92 11.69 2.38
N PHE A 40 19.31 10.55 2.16
CA PHE A 40 19.29 9.44 3.10
C PHE A 40 20.14 8.30 2.57
N GLU A 41 21.01 7.76 3.41
CA GLU A 41 21.89 6.65 3.05
C GLU A 41 21.81 5.55 4.10
N SER A 42 21.64 4.32 3.66
CA SER A 42 21.70 3.12 4.51
C SER A 42 22.00 1.89 3.64
N ASN A 43 22.87 1.01 4.10
CA ASN A 43 23.17 -0.27 3.44
C ASN A 43 23.46 -0.17 1.94
N GLY A 44 24.17 0.92 1.50
CA GLY A 44 24.48 1.17 0.11
C GLY A 44 23.31 1.70 -0.74
N GLN A 45 22.17 1.96 -0.14
CA GLN A 45 21.03 2.62 -0.79
C GLN A 45 21.06 4.12 -0.52
N THR A 46 20.64 4.91 -1.50
CA THR A 46 20.55 6.37 -1.40
C THR A 46 19.16 6.83 -1.84
N ILE A 47 18.50 7.63 -1.02
CA ILE A 47 17.22 8.26 -1.34
C ILE A 47 17.38 9.77 -1.27
N ARG A 48 16.94 10.46 -2.32
CA ARG A 48 16.96 11.93 -2.41
C ARG A 48 15.54 12.47 -2.23
N VAL A 49 15.42 13.50 -1.39
CA VAL A 49 14.18 14.26 -1.16
C VAL A 49 14.47 15.74 -1.40
N THR A 50 13.80 16.35 -2.37
CA THR A 50 13.90 17.78 -2.67
C THR A 50 12.74 18.54 -2.04
N SER A 51 13.02 19.69 -1.44
CA SER A 51 12.03 20.49 -0.69
C SER A 51 11.30 19.68 0.39
N PRO A 52 12.02 19.12 1.36
CA PRO A 52 11.53 18.07 2.25
C PRO A 52 10.44 18.55 3.21
N SER A 53 9.21 18.05 3.03
CA SER A 53 8.16 18.04 4.04
C SER A 53 8.41 16.95 5.08
N GLU A 54 7.74 17.01 6.21
CA GLU A 54 7.83 15.96 7.25
C GLU A 54 7.40 14.59 6.71
N VAL A 55 6.33 14.57 5.92
CA VAL A 55 5.82 13.34 5.29
C VAL A 55 6.87 12.71 4.37
N GLU A 56 7.56 13.52 3.57
CA GLU A 56 8.59 13.04 2.65
C GLU A 56 9.85 12.57 3.39
N LEU A 57 10.26 13.27 4.45
CA LEU A 57 11.39 12.86 5.29
C LEU A 57 11.09 11.54 6.00
N THR A 58 9.93 11.43 6.65
CA THR A 58 9.49 10.20 7.31
C THR A 58 9.36 9.05 6.32
N GLY A 59 8.74 9.29 5.15
CA GLY A 59 8.65 8.32 4.08
C GLY A 59 10.02 7.84 3.56
N ALA A 60 10.99 8.74 3.44
CA ALA A 60 12.35 8.38 3.05
C ALA A 60 13.05 7.52 4.12
N LEU A 61 12.90 7.86 5.41
CA LEU A 61 13.43 7.06 6.51
C LEU A 61 12.83 5.65 6.54
N ILE A 62 11.52 5.53 6.39
CA ILE A 62 10.84 4.23 6.31
C ILE A 62 11.37 3.42 5.12
N ARG A 63 11.52 4.04 3.94
CA ARG A 63 12.02 3.36 2.74
C ARG A 63 13.46 2.87 2.89
N ILE A 64 14.35 3.72 3.44
CA ILE A 64 15.78 3.39 3.54
C ILE A 64 16.07 2.41 4.69
N SER A 65 15.20 2.32 5.70
CA SER A 65 15.34 1.39 6.81
C SER A 65 14.91 -0.04 6.49
N LYS A 66 14.24 -0.27 5.37
CA LYS A 66 13.78 -1.61 4.96
C LYS A 66 14.87 -2.32 4.14
N ASP A 67 15.34 -3.47 4.62
CA ASP A 67 16.38 -4.28 3.94
C ASP A 67 15.93 -4.85 2.59
N ALA A 68 14.63 -5.06 2.40
CA ALA A 68 14.04 -5.46 1.12
C ALA A 68 12.71 -4.74 0.91
N LYS A 69 12.50 -4.22 -0.28
CA LYS A 69 11.20 -3.65 -0.67
C LYS A 69 10.17 -4.77 -0.73
N LYS A 70 9.16 -4.70 0.15
CA LYS A 70 8.00 -5.57 0.04
C LYS A 70 7.21 -5.19 -1.21
N ARG A 71 6.83 -6.19 -1.99
CA ARG A 71 6.11 -5.99 -3.25
C ARG A 71 4.63 -6.30 -3.06
N ILE A 72 3.80 -5.32 -3.41
CA ILE A 72 2.33 -5.43 -3.43
C ILE A 72 1.89 -5.53 -4.90
N VAL A 73 1.09 -6.54 -5.21
CA VAL A 73 0.68 -6.82 -6.58
C VAL A 73 -0.84 -6.81 -6.67
N PHE A 74 -1.37 -6.00 -7.56
CA PHE A 74 -2.79 -5.95 -7.88
C PHE A 74 -3.10 -6.90 -9.05
N ILE A 75 -4.12 -7.73 -8.88
CA ILE A 75 -4.64 -8.58 -9.97
C ILE A 75 -5.38 -7.69 -10.96
N GLU A 76 -5.20 -7.98 -12.25
CA GLU A 76 -5.92 -7.36 -13.36
C GLU A 76 -6.40 -8.41 -14.35
N GLY A 77 -7.51 -8.12 -15.07
CA GLY A 77 -8.08 -9.01 -16.10
C GLY A 77 -9.56 -9.27 -15.93
N HIS A 78 -10.14 -8.95 -14.74
CA HIS A 78 -11.55 -9.20 -14.41
C HIS A 78 -12.31 -7.88 -14.19
N SER A 79 -11.86 -6.79 -14.85
CA SER A 79 -12.42 -5.44 -14.73
C SER A 79 -12.34 -4.87 -13.29
N GLU A 80 -11.26 -5.16 -12.63
CA GLU A 80 -10.91 -4.63 -11.30
C GLU A 80 -10.71 -3.11 -11.36
N LEU A 81 -10.66 -2.49 -10.19
CA LEU A 81 -10.27 -1.09 -10.04
C LEU A 81 -8.82 -0.89 -10.49
N ASN A 82 -8.60 0.11 -11.34
CA ASN A 82 -7.30 0.33 -11.96
C ASN A 82 -6.38 1.18 -11.06
N VAL A 83 -5.16 0.71 -10.85
CA VAL A 83 -4.12 1.40 -10.05
C VAL A 83 -3.53 2.65 -10.73
N GLU A 84 -3.76 2.84 -12.01
CA GLU A 84 -3.34 4.03 -12.75
C GLU A 84 -4.48 5.06 -12.89
N ASP A 85 -5.71 4.66 -12.57
CA ASP A 85 -6.87 5.52 -12.68
C ASP A 85 -6.87 6.55 -11.55
N LYS A 86 -6.99 7.84 -11.94
CA LYS A 86 -7.02 9.01 -11.06
C LYS A 86 -8.43 9.45 -10.69
N ASP A 87 -9.43 8.82 -11.27
CA ASP A 87 -10.82 9.11 -10.96
C ASP A 87 -11.17 8.70 -9.52
N ARG A 88 -12.30 9.18 -9.02
CA ARG A 88 -12.73 8.93 -7.64
C ARG A 88 -12.79 7.44 -7.27
N ASN A 89 -13.11 6.61 -8.24
CA ASN A 89 -13.19 5.15 -8.08
C ASN A 89 -11.89 4.42 -8.49
N GLY A 90 -10.84 5.16 -8.86
CA GLY A 90 -9.54 4.59 -9.20
C GLY A 90 -8.67 4.35 -7.97
N LEU A 91 -7.60 3.58 -8.15
CA LEU A 91 -6.67 3.22 -7.07
C LEU A 91 -5.32 3.96 -7.16
N SER A 92 -5.20 5.00 -8.00
CA SER A 92 -3.92 5.72 -8.14
C SER A 92 -3.46 6.37 -6.83
N ALA A 93 -4.38 6.90 -6.03
CA ALA A 93 -4.08 7.48 -4.72
C ALA A 93 -3.56 6.41 -3.73
N ALA A 94 -4.17 5.22 -3.73
CA ALA A 94 -3.72 4.08 -2.92
C ALA A 94 -2.33 3.61 -3.35
N LYS A 95 -2.10 3.47 -4.67
CA LYS A 95 -0.78 3.16 -5.24
C LYS A 95 0.28 4.15 -4.78
N GLU A 96 0.02 5.45 -4.91
CA GLU A 96 0.96 6.49 -4.49
C GLU A 96 1.23 6.45 -2.98
N ALA A 97 0.20 6.20 -2.15
CA ALA A 97 0.36 6.05 -0.72
C ALA A 97 1.27 4.86 -0.37
N LEU A 98 1.07 3.71 -1.01
CA LEU A 98 1.91 2.52 -0.83
C LEU A 98 3.37 2.77 -1.25
N ILE A 99 3.59 3.46 -2.38
CA ILE A 99 4.93 3.82 -2.84
C ILE A 99 5.60 4.77 -1.84
N ARG A 100 4.88 5.77 -1.32
CA ARG A 100 5.40 6.66 -0.26
C ARG A 100 5.82 5.90 0.99
N GLN A 101 5.10 4.84 1.35
CA GLN A 101 5.44 3.93 2.45
C GLN A 101 6.58 2.95 2.14
N GLY A 102 7.16 3.04 0.94
CA GLY A 102 8.32 2.24 0.54
C GLY A 102 8.00 0.87 -0.02
N TYR A 103 6.75 0.60 -0.38
CA TYR A 103 6.38 -0.62 -1.10
C TYR A 103 6.67 -0.49 -2.60
N GLU A 104 7.01 -1.61 -3.23
CA GLU A 104 6.96 -1.75 -4.67
C GLU A 104 5.54 -2.15 -5.08
N VAL A 105 4.92 -1.41 -5.99
CA VAL A 105 3.55 -1.71 -6.46
C VAL A 105 3.59 -2.10 -7.92
N GLY A 106 2.98 -3.24 -8.23
CA GLY A 106 2.84 -3.75 -9.59
C GLY A 106 1.46 -4.34 -9.86
N THR A 107 1.23 -4.73 -11.10
CA THR A 107 0.02 -5.45 -11.54
C THR A 107 0.38 -6.84 -12.03
N LEU A 108 -0.59 -7.74 -12.05
CA LEU A 108 -0.46 -9.13 -12.48
C LEU A 108 -1.74 -9.57 -13.18
N SER A 109 -1.61 -10.04 -14.41
CA SER A 109 -2.70 -10.75 -15.08
C SER A 109 -2.46 -12.25 -15.00
N LEU A 110 -3.26 -12.94 -14.20
CA LEU A 110 -3.21 -14.39 -14.10
C LEU A 110 -3.70 -15.10 -15.37
N LEU A 111 -4.33 -14.40 -16.31
CA LEU A 111 -4.61 -14.91 -17.64
C LEU A 111 -3.34 -15.12 -18.48
N LYS A 112 -2.30 -14.31 -18.22
CA LYS A 112 -1.04 -14.30 -18.99
C LYS A 112 0.07 -15.03 -18.24
N GLU A 113 0.08 -14.95 -16.93
CA GLU A 113 1.14 -15.49 -16.08
C GLU A 113 0.73 -16.83 -15.47
N SER A 114 1.64 -17.78 -15.46
CA SER A 114 1.38 -19.15 -14.95
C SER A 114 1.37 -19.25 -13.43
N ALA A 115 1.88 -18.25 -12.71
CA ALA A 115 1.95 -18.23 -11.25
C ALA A 115 2.06 -16.78 -10.73
N VAL A 116 1.76 -16.60 -9.45
CA VAL A 116 2.09 -15.36 -8.73
C VAL A 116 3.61 -15.31 -8.53
N PRO A 117 4.29 -14.19 -8.83
CA PRO A 117 5.74 -14.07 -8.64
C PRO A 117 6.16 -14.29 -7.18
N ASP A 118 7.23 -15.04 -6.96
CA ASP A 118 7.71 -15.44 -5.61
C ASP A 118 8.02 -14.27 -4.66
N LYS A 119 8.38 -13.10 -5.23
CA LYS A 119 8.68 -11.90 -4.43
C LYS A 119 7.43 -11.08 -4.06
N THR A 120 6.23 -11.57 -4.37
CA THR A 120 4.98 -10.89 -4.00
C THR A 120 4.75 -11.05 -2.50
N SER A 121 4.70 -9.94 -1.78
CA SER A 121 4.43 -9.93 -0.33
C SER A 121 2.93 -9.91 -0.05
N VAL A 122 2.15 -9.17 -0.86
CA VAL A 122 0.69 -9.11 -0.77
C VAL A 122 0.12 -9.11 -2.18
N LEU A 123 -0.86 -9.96 -2.40
CA LEU A 123 -1.66 -10.01 -3.61
C LEU A 123 -3.02 -9.35 -3.33
N ILE A 124 -3.45 -8.43 -4.18
CA ILE A 124 -4.71 -7.68 -3.99
C ILE A 124 -5.63 -7.93 -5.18
N LEU A 125 -6.86 -8.36 -4.90
CA LEU A 125 -7.97 -8.38 -5.85
C LEU A 125 -8.96 -7.28 -5.44
N ALA A 126 -9.09 -6.23 -6.23
CA ALA A 126 -9.86 -5.04 -5.87
C ALA A 126 -11.04 -4.79 -6.81
N GLY A 127 -12.25 -5.05 -6.35
CA GLY A 127 -13.50 -4.79 -7.06
C GLY A 127 -13.61 -5.55 -8.40
N PRO A 128 -13.40 -6.86 -8.45
CA PRO A 128 -13.56 -7.62 -9.70
C PRO A 128 -15.02 -7.57 -10.13
N ARG A 129 -15.26 -7.27 -11.39
CA ARG A 129 -16.61 -7.26 -12.01
C ARG A 129 -16.89 -8.51 -12.86
N ARG A 130 -15.91 -9.38 -12.98
CA ARG A 130 -16.00 -10.68 -13.64
C ARG A 130 -15.39 -11.74 -12.73
N ALA A 131 -15.93 -12.93 -12.78
CA ALA A 131 -15.47 -14.04 -11.97
C ALA A 131 -14.03 -14.46 -12.34
N VAL A 132 -13.18 -14.65 -11.35
CA VAL A 132 -11.86 -15.27 -11.47
C VAL A 132 -12.02 -16.72 -11.87
N MET A 133 -11.32 -17.17 -12.91
CA MET A 133 -11.44 -18.53 -13.43
C MET A 133 -10.82 -19.57 -12.50
N LYS A 134 -11.26 -20.82 -12.59
CA LYS A 134 -10.77 -21.91 -11.72
C LYS A 134 -9.25 -22.10 -11.76
N ASP A 135 -8.64 -21.97 -12.93
CA ASP A 135 -7.18 -22.10 -13.07
C ASP A 135 -6.43 -20.94 -12.37
N GLU A 136 -7.01 -19.76 -12.38
CA GLU A 136 -6.46 -18.60 -11.68
C GLU A 136 -6.66 -18.71 -10.17
N GLN A 137 -7.83 -19.22 -9.75
CA GLN A 137 -8.09 -19.55 -8.34
C GLN A 137 -7.05 -20.52 -7.79
N ALA A 138 -6.71 -21.57 -8.56
CA ALA A 138 -5.68 -22.53 -8.18
C ALA A 138 -4.30 -21.87 -7.99
N ARG A 139 -3.95 -20.87 -8.82
CA ARG A 139 -2.70 -20.11 -8.69
C ARG A 139 -2.72 -19.20 -7.46
N ILE A 140 -3.85 -18.56 -7.17
CA ILE A 140 -4.03 -17.77 -5.96
C ILE A 140 -3.94 -18.66 -4.73
N GLN A 141 -4.62 -19.81 -4.74
CA GLN A 141 -4.57 -20.79 -3.66
C GLN A 141 -3.12 -21.25 -3.39
N ALA A 142 -2.41 -21.67 -4.43
CA ALA A 142 -1.02 -22.10 -4.31
C ALA A 142 -0.09 -21.02 -3.76
N TYR A 143 -0.34 -19.75 -4.06
CA TYR A 143 0.38 -18.60 -3.49
C TYR A 143 0.10 -18.45 -1.99
N VAL A 144 -1.17 -18.51 -1.58
CA VAL A 144 -1.55 -18.39 -0.16
C VAL A 144 -1.05 -19.58 0.66
N GLU A 145 -1.13 -20.81 0.13
CA GLU A 145 -0.61 -22.02 0.78
C GLU A 145 0.90 -22.00 1.00
N LYS A 146 1.64 -21.25 0.19
CA LYS A 146 3.09 -21.00 0.39
C LYS A 146 3.37 -19.88 1.39
N GLY A 147 2.36 -19.36 2.08
CA GLY A 147 2.48 -18.28 3.07
C GLY A 147 2.32 -16.88 2.49
N GLY A 148 1.81 -16.76 1.27
CA GLY A 148 1.45 -15.47 0.67
C GLY A 148 0.22 -14.83 1.34
N HIS A 149 0.11 -13.52 1.27
CA HIS A 149 -1.01 -12.77 1.84
C HIS A 149 -1.95 -12.28 0.74
N LEU A 150 -3.24 -12.54 0.90
CA LEU A 150 -4.28 -12.14 -0.04
C LEU A 150 -5.23 -11.12 0.61
N LEU A 151 -5.46 -10.00 -0.08
CA LEU A 151 -6.50 -9.03 0.24
C LEU A 151 -7.55 -9.06 -0.87
N VAL A 152 -8.80 -9.30 -0.51
CA VAL A 152 -9.95 -9.25 -1.43
C VAL A 152 -10.85 -8.11 -1.01
N LEU A 153 -11.08 -7.17 -1.93
CA LEU A 153 -12.06 -6.10 -1.80
C LEU A 153 -13.16 -6.43 -2.82
N ALA A 154 -14.32 -6.82 -2.33
CA ALA A 154 -15.45 -7.22 -3.16
C ALA A 154 -16.63 -6.28 -2.98
N ASP A 155 -17.25 -5.88 -4.07
CA ASP A 155 -18.48 -5.11 -4.05
C ASP A 155 -19.68 -6.02 -3.71
N PRO A 156 -20.75 -5.48 -3.15
CA PRO A 156 -21.99 -6.22 -2.93
C PRO A 156 -22.52 -6.85 -4.21
N ASP A 157 -23.12 -8.03 -4.07
CA ASP A 157 -23.77 -8.77 -5.18
C ASP A 157 -22.86 -9.11 -6.38
N THR A 158 -21.53 -9.01 -6.20
CA THR A 158 -20.55 -9.37 -7.21
C THR A 158 -20.14 -10.83 -7.06
N GLN A 159 -20.27 -11.61 -8.14
CA GLN A 159 -19.71 -12.96 -8.22
C GLN A 159 -18.22 -12.85 -8.53
N THR A 160 -17.40 -12.96 -7.49
CA THR A 160 -15.94 -12.83 -7.63
C THR A 160 -15.30 -14.07 -8.25
N GLY A 161 -16.00 -15.21 -8.22
CA GLY A 161 -15.45 -16.53 -8.53
C GLY A 161 -14.59 -17.10 -7.40
N LEU A 162 -14.36 -16.37 -6.31
CA LEU A 162 -13.53 -16.84 -5.17
C LEU A 162 -14.35 -17.47 -4.06
N GLU A 163 -15.66 -17.60 -4.19
CA GLU A 163 -16.58 -18.05 -3.14
C GLU A 163 -16.18 -19.42 -2.58
N SER A 164 -15.84 -20.37 -3.45
CA SER A 164 -15.41 -21.72 -3.05
C SER A 164 -14.01 -21.71 -2.41
N LEU A 165 -13.10 -20.87 -2.90
CA LEU A 165 -11.76 -20.72 -2.36
C LEU A 165 -11.81 -20.08 -0.97
N LEU A 166 -12.59 -19.01 -0.79
CA LEU A 166 -12.77 -18.35 0.50
C LEU A 166 -13.46 -19.27 1.50
N ALA A 167 -14.45 -20.06 1.07
CA ALA A 167 -15.13 -21.04 1.91
C ALA A 167 -14.16 -22.12 2.45
N HIS A 168 -13.14 -22.51 1.67
CA HIS A 168 -12.09 -23.42 2.13
C HIS A 168 -11.33 -22.86 3.35
N TRP A 169 -11.21 -21.54 3.46
CA TRP A 169 -10.59 -20.86 4.61
C TRP A 169 -11.62 -20.40 5.66
N GLY A 170 -12.87 -20.85 5.56
CA GLY A 170 -13.94 -20.52 6.51
C GLY A 170 -14.55 -19.12 6.33
N LEU A 171 -14.30 -18.47 5.17
CA LEU A 171 -14.84 -17.16 4.84
C LEU A 171 -15.99 -17.30 3.86
N GLY A 172 -17.09 -16.58 4.10
CA GLY A 172 -18.24 -16.49 3.20
C GLY A 172 -18.45 -15.06 2.73
N LEU A 173 -18.65 -14.87 1.42
CA LEU A 173 -19.15 -13.61 0.89
C LEU A 173 -20.68 -13.61 0.99
N GLY A 174 -21.22 -12.72 1.79
CA GLY A 174 -22.66 -12.50 1.89
C GLY A 174 -23.23 -11.75 0.67
N SER A 175 -24.50 -11.95 0.40
CA SER A 175 -25.26 -11.12 -0.54
C SER A 175 -25.92 -9.94 0.19
N GLY A 176 -26.05 -8.81 -0.49
CA GLY A 176 -26.71 -7.61 0.01
C GLY A 176 -25.76 -6.55 0.54
N VAL A 177 -26.32 -5.40 0.87
CA VAL A 177 -25.63 -4.20 1.36
C VAL A 177 -25.95 -4.02 2.83
N LEU A 178 -24.93 -3.78 3.65
CA LEU A 178 -25.11 -3.37 5.04
C LEU A 178 -25.62 -1.93 5.09
N VAL A 179 -26.63 -1.69 5.91
CA VAL A 179 -27.23 -0.38 6.12
C VAL A 179 -27.26 -0.09 7.61
N ASP A 180 -26.68 1.05 8.02
CA ASP A 180 -26.81 1.53 9.38
C ASP A 180 -27.72 2.78 9.41
N LEU A 181 -28.82 2.70 10.18
CA LEU A 181 -29.76 3.80 10.33
C LEU A 181 -29.35 4.77 11.44
N GLN A 182 -28.43 4.39 12.32
CA GLN A 182 -28.04 5.16 13.50
C GLN A 182 -26.72 5.91 13.27
N ASP A 183 -25.69 5.23 12.78
CA ASP A 183 -24.36 5.78 12.56
C ASP A 183 -24.10 6.02 11.06
N ARG A 184 -24.80 7.01 10.50
CA ARG A 184 -24.67 7.43 9.09
C ARG A 184 -23.93 8.76 8.96
N LEU A 185 -23.26 8.94 7.86
CA LEU A 185 -22.75 10.26 7.48
C LEU A 185 -23.93 11.24 7.27
N ALA A 186 -23.76 12.47 7.72
CA ALA A 186 -24.82 13.49 7.82
C ALA A 186 -25.52 13.86 6.49
N GLN A 187 -25.12 13.30 5.35
CA GLN A 187 -25.66 13.64 4.01
C GLN A 187 -26.39 12.49 3.30
N GLY A 188 -26.88 11.49 4.03
CA GLY A 188 -27.97 10.68 3.50
C GLY A 188 -27.62 9.44 2.71
N ASP A 189 -26.36 9.07 2.54
CA ASP A 189 -25.99 7.76 1.98
C ASP A 189 -26.08 6.70 3.07
N LEU A 190 -27.12 5.86 2.99
CA LEU A 190 -27.37 4.78 3.95
C LEU A 190 -26.37 3.62 3.81
N THR A 191 -25.61 3.58 2.74
CA THR A 191 -24.64 2.52 2.45
C THR A 191 -23.23 2.89 2.90
N ALA A 192 -22.97 4.16 3.22
CA ALA A 192 -21.71 4.61 3.78
C ALA A 192 -21.69 4.42 5.29
N LEU A 193 -21.13 3.30 5.74
CA LEU A 193 -21.05 2.95 7.15
C LEU A 193 -19.92 3.70 7.85
N LEU A 194 -20.22 4.30 9.01
CA LEU A 194 -19.23 4.90 9.87
C LEU A 194 -18.81 3.92 10.97
N VAL A 195 -17.66 3.30 10.82
CA VAL A 195 -17.09 2.42 11.85
C VAL A 195 -16.33 3.28 12.87
N ARG A 196 -16.83 3.34 14.10
CA ARG A 196 -16.28 4.15 15.21
C ARG A 196 -15.36 3.38 16.13
N THR A 197 -15.56 2.08 16.21
CA THR A 197 -14.79 1.21 17.11
C THR A 197 -14.32 -0.02 16.38
N PHE A 198 -13.07 -0.35 16.60
CA PHE A 198 -12.42 -1.55 16.06
C PHE A 198 -12.05 -2.48 17.21
N THR A 199 -12.09 -3.78 16.94
CA THR A 199 -11.49 -4.76 17.84
C THR A 199 -9.97 -4.51 17.87
N GLU A 200 -9.35 -4.72 19.02
CA GLU A 200 -7.89 -4.59 19.16
C GLU A 200 -7.18 -5.62 18.28
N HIS A 201 -6.46 -5.14 17.25
CA HIS A 201 -5.72 -5.95 16.29
C HIS A 201 -4.64 -5.11 15.63
N GLU A 202 -3.54 -5.71 15.22
CA GLU A 202 -2.43 -5.00 14.55
C GLU A 202 -2.86 -4.21 13.31
N ILE A 203 -3.89 -4.67 12.58
CA ILE A 203 -4.43 -3.98 11.39
C ILE A 203 -5.22 -2.73 11.78
N THR A 204 -5.84 -2.72 12.95
CA THR A 204 -6.80 -1.68 13.35
C THR A 204 -6.30 -0.76 14.45
N GLN A 205 -5.13 -1.05 15.06
CA GLN A 205 -4.60 -0.30 16.20
C GLN A 205 -4.42 1.20 15.94
N ASP A 206 -4.12 1.58 14.69
CA ASP A 206 -3.91 2.97 14.29
C ASP A 206 -5.17 3.62 13.66
N LEU A 207 -6.29 2.89 13.62
CA LEU A 207 -7.56 3.38 13.09
C LEU A 207 -8.45 3.91 14.22
N ASN A 208 -8.71 5.23 14.22
CA ASN A 208 -9.62 5.85 15.19
C ASN A 208 -11.08 5.81 14.70
N SER A 209 -11.28 5.90 13.40
CA SER A 209 -12.57 5.75 12.72
C SER A 209 -12.34 5.53 11.22
N ALA A 210 -13.24 4.82 10.57
CA ALA A 210 -13.22 4.64 9.13
C ALA A 210 -14.64 4.77 8.55
N VAL A 211 -14.72 5.20 7.30
CA VAL A 211 -15.94 5.16 6.47
C VAL A 211 -15.75 4.02 5.48
N LEU A 212 -16.71 3.11 5.48
CA LEU A 212 -16.76 1.95 4.58
C LEU A 212 -17.89 2.13 3.57
#